data_4cec201f37cb15ca37fce19dff737152
#
_entry.id   4cec201f37cb15ca37fce19dff737152
#
_cell.length_a   1.000
_cell.length_b   1.000
_cell.length_c   1.000
_cell.angle_alpha   90.00
_cell.angle_beta   90.00
_cell.angle_gamma   90.00
#
_symmetry.space_group_name_H-M   'P 1'
#
loop_
_entity.id
_entity.type
_entity.pdbx_description
1 polymer ?
#
loop_
_entity_poly.entity_id
_entity_poly.type
_entity_poly.pdbx_seq_one_letter_code
_entity_poly.pdbx_strand_id
1 'polypeptide(L)'
;HRDLHSFPTRRSSDLKSRKNTVDPEEMINVYGADSIRWFMLSDSPPERDVQWSLEGVSAAFKFIQKLWKLNNEILNKKDSISKSEDTTLQKAVNKTVYNITKNLDNFQYNVVIANMHEIYNLFYDHVINNKTSNKTLINEWGKIIMLLMPLTPHLAHECCEKIKKEFYWPKYDLQL
;
A
#
# COMPACT_ATOMS: atom_id res chain seq x y z
N HIS A 1 -3.17 36.88 -40.27
CA HIS A 1 -2.33 35.73 -39.87
C HIS A 1 -2.66 35.41 -38.42
N ARG A 2 -3.44 34.34 -38.21
CA ARG A 2 -3.69 33.77 -36.92
C ARG A 2 -2.59 32.76 -36.68
N ASP A 3 -1.71 33.04 -35.72
CA ASP A 3 -0.73 32.07 -35.23
C ASP A 3 -1.49 30.91 -34.61
N LEU A 4 -1.45 29.79 -35.31
CA LEU A 4 -1.85 28.51 -34.79
C LEU A 4 -0.90 28.19 -33.62
N HIS A 5 -1.41 28.26 -32.40
CA HIS A 5 -0.74 27.82 -31.23
C HIS A 5 -0.22 26.40 -31.50
N SER A 6 1.09 26.27 -31.59
CA SER A 6 1.77 24.99 -31.63
C SER A 6 1.38 24.24 -30.38
N PHE A 7 0.67 23.15 -30.53
CA PHE A 7 0.55 22.15 -29.47
C PHE A 7 1.95 21.83 -28.97
N PRO A 8 2.13 21.69 -27.64
CA PRO A 8 3.43 21.31 -27.12
C PRO A 8 3.85 20.05 -27.85
N THR A 9 4.94 20.17 -28.59
CA THR A 9 5.55 19.08 -29.32
C THR A 9 5.71 17.93 -28.37
N ARG A 10 5.12 16.77 -28.71
CA ARG A 10 5.39 15.49 -28.07
C ARG A 10 6.84 15.48 -27.63
N ARG A 11 7.12 15.35 -26.35
CA ARG A 11 8.47 15.13 -25.87
C ARG A 11 9.07 14.02 -26.73
N SER A 12 10.10 14.36 -27.50
CA SER A 12 10.81 13.42 -28.39
C SER A 12 11.56 12.34 -27.61
N SER A 13 11.06 12.01 -26.42
CA SER A 13 11.79 11.31 -25.41
C SER A 13 11.57 9.79 -25.40
N ASP A 14 10.42 9.28 -25.86
CA ASP A 14 10.07 7.88 -25.65
C ASP A 14 10.30 7.00 -26.87
N LEU A 15 11.50 7.09 -27.46
CA LEU A 15 11.90 6.20 -28.54
C LEU A 15 12.85 5.11 -28.01
N LYS A 16 12.49 3.83 -28.19
CA LYS A 16 13.36 2.66 -27.87
C LYS A 16 14.79 2.83 -28.44
N SER A 17 14.94 3.53 -29.56
CA SER A 17 16.24 3.83 -30.20
C SER A 17 17.14 4.75 -29.36
N ARG A 18 16.57 5.50 -28.38
CA ARG A 18 17.35 6.41 -27.50
C ARG A 18 17.69 5.79 -26.14
N LYS A 19 17.31 4.54 -25.88
CA LYS A 19 17.53 3.83 -24.59
C LYS A 19 17.01 4.58 -23.35
N ASN A 20 15.99 5.41 -23.51
CA ASN A 20 15.37 6.16 -22.41
C ASN A 20 13.99 5.60 -22.01
N THR A 21 13.66 4.41 -22.51
CA THR A 21 12.47 3.66 -22.09
C THR A 21 12.88 2.61 -21.08
N VAL A 22 12.09 2.49 -20.02
CA VAL A 22 12.24 1.41 -19.03
C VAL A 22 11.45 0.22 -19.54
N ASP A 23 12.08 -0.95 -19.56
CA ASP A 23 11.39 -2.20 -19.88
C ASP A 23 10.59 -2.68 -18.65
N PRO A 24 9.25 -2.69 -18.72
CA PRO A 24 8.44 -3.15 -17.59
C PRO A 24 8.70 -4.60 -17.22
N GLU A 25 8.99 -5.47 -18.20
CA GLU A 25 9.23 -6.89 -17.98
C GLU A 25 10.50 -7.11 -17.14
N GLU A 26 11.58 -6.40 -17.49
CA GLU A 26 12.82 -6.45 -16.72
C GLU A 26 12.59 -5.97 -15.27
N MET A 27 11.86 -4.88 -15.09
CA MET A 27 11.59 -4.33 -13.76
C MET A 27 10.68 -5.26 -12.92
N ILE A 28 9.68 -5.88 -13.54
CA ILE A 28 8.81 -6.86 -12.87
C ILE A 28 9.61 -8.09 -12.45
N ASN A 29 10.53 -8.55 -13.28
CA ASN A 29 11.37 -9.71 -12.94
C ASN A 29 12.32 -9.43 -11.77
N VAL A 30 12.79 -8.19 -11.60
CA VAL A 30 13.71 -7.80 -10.52
C VAL A 30 12.96 -7.42 -9.23
N TYR A 31 11.90 -6.63 -9.32
CA TYR A 31 11.25 -6.03 -8.15
C TYR A 31 9.85 -6.59 -7.86
N GLY A 32 9.26 -7.34 -8.79
CA GLY A 32 7.88 -7.81 -8.70
C GLY A 32 6.85 -6.76 -9.11
N ALA A 33 5.72 -7.23 -9.63
CA ALA A 33 4.65 -6.37 -10.14
C ALA A 33 4.06 -5.43 -9.05
N ASP A 34 3.92 -5.93 -7.82
CA ASP A 34 3.36 -5.14 -6.71
C ASP A 34 4.24 -3.94 -6.34
N SER A 35 5.57 -4.07 -6.46
CA SER A 35 6.51 -2.97 -6.19
C SER A 35 6.39 -1.86 -7.24
N ILE A 36 6.25 -2.25 -8.49
CA ILE A 36 6.04 -1.30 -9.59
C ILE A 36 4.69 -0.57 -9.41
N ARG A 37 3.63 -1.32 -9.11
CA ARG A 37 2.31 -0.73 -8.83
C ARG A 37 2.36 0.25 -7.66
N TRP A 38 3.01 -0.15 -6.56
CA TRP A 38 3.18 0.71 -5.38
C TRP A 38 3.91 2.00 -5.72
N PHE A 39 5.02 1.91 -6.44
CA PHE A 39 5.79 3.08 -6.89
C PHE A 39 4.94 4.01 -7.75
N MET A 40 4.26 3.47 -8.79
CA MET A 40 3.42 4.26 -9.69
C MET A 40 2.27 4.99 -8.99
N LEU A 41 1.73 4.39 -7.92
CA LEU A 41 0.63 4.97 -7.16
C LEU A 41 1.09 5.95 -6.06
N SER A 42 2.37 5.91 -5.67
CA SER A 42 2.89 6.68 -4.53
C SER A 42 3.38 8.08 -4.90
N ASP A 43 3.88 8.26 -6.12
CA ASP A 43 4.65 9.46 -6.46
C ASP A 43 3.77 10.70 -6.66
N SER A 44 2.67 10.55 -7.43
CA SER A 44 1.89 11.70 -7.86
C SER A 44 0.41 11.36 -7.97
N PRO A 45 -0.48 12.38 -7.86
CA PRO A 45 -1.86 12.22 -8.27
C PRO A 45 -1.95 11.77 -9.74
N PRO A 46 -3.01 11.04 -10.14
CA PRO A 46 -3.12 10.44 -11.48
C PRO A 46 -3.12 11.44 -12.64
N GLU A 47 -3.33 12.73 -12.37
CA GLU A 47 -3.30 13.80 -13.38
C GLU A 47 -1.87 14.25 -13.71
N ARG A 48 -0.87 13.80 -12.98
CA ARG A 48 0.53 14.20 -13.18
C ARG A 48 1.35 13.05 -13.73
N ASP A 49 2.35 13.41 -14.53
CA ASP A 49 3.36 12.45 -15.01
C ASP A 49 4.18 11.91 -13.84
N VAL A 50 4.36 10.61 -13.80
CA VAL A 50 5.28 9.95 -12.86
C VAL A 50 6.69 9.98 -13.44
N GLN A 51 7.64 10.50 -12.70
CA GLN A 51 9.05 10.40 -13.05
C GLN A 51 9.61 9.06 -12.59
N TRP A 52 10.09 8.26 -13.54
CA TRP A 52 10.71 6.99 -13.21
C TRP A 52 11.97 7.18 -12.36
N SER A 53 12.05 6.45 -11.23
CA SER A 53 13.18 6.43 -10.32
C SER A 53 13.44 5.01 -9.83
N LEU A 54 14.65 4.50 -10.08
CA LEU A 54 15.07 3.19 -9.57
C LEU A 54 15.14 3.18 -8.04
N GLU A 55 15.52 4.29 -7.43
CA GLU A 55 15.51 4.46 -5.98
C GLU A 55 14.09 4.36 -5.43
N GLY A 56 13.12 4.99 -6.10
CA GLY A 56 11.70 4.93 -5.73
C GLY A 56 11.15 3.51 -5.82
N VAL A 57 11.44 2.79 -6.89
CA VAL A 57 11.04 1.37 -7.06
C VAL A 57 11.70 0.49 -5.98
N SER A 58 12.99 0.70 -5.70
CA SER A 58 13.70 -0.04 -4.65
C SER A 58 13.11 0.24 -3.27
N ALA A 59 12.71 1.49 -2.98
CA ALA A 59 12.03 1.85 -1.74
C ALA A 59 10.66 1.17 -1.62
N ALA A 60 9.87 1.14 -2.69
CA ALA A 60 8.62 0.42 -2.77
C ALA A 60 8.81 -1.08 -2.50
N PHE A 61 9.77 -1.71 -3.16
CA PHE A 61 10.10 -3.13 -2.93
C PHE A 61 10.45 -3.42 -1.46
N LYS A 62 11.30 -2.60 -0.85
CA LYS A 62 11.65 -2.73 0.57
C LYS A 62 10.42 -2.58 1.48
N PHE A 63 9.48 -1.71 1.13
CA PHE A 63 8.27 -1.55 1.92
C PHE A 63 7.33 -2.75 1.80
N ILE A 64 7.18 -3.33 0.63
CA ILE A 64 6.43 -4.58 0.42
C ILE A 64 7.03 -5.73 1.23
N GLN A 65 8.36 -5.84 1.27
CA GLN A 65 9.04 -6.81 2.13
C GLN A 65 8.76 -6.57 3.62
N LYS A 66 8.69 -5.30 4.06
CA LYS A 66 8.32 -4.96 5.45
C LYS A 66 6.89 -5.37 5.78
N LEU A 67 5.94 -5.14 4.86
CA LEU A 67 4.55 -5.58 5.03
C LEU A 67 4.46 -7.11 5.18
N TRP A 68 5.17 -7.85 4.33
CA TRP A 68 5.24 -9.30 4.42
C TRP A 68 5.84 -9.79 5.73
N LYS A 69 6.94 -9.16 6.16
CA LYS A 69 7.59 -9.48 7.43
C LYS A 69 6.64 -9.23 8.61
N LEU A 70 5.98 -8.08 8.64
CA LEU A 70 5.03 -7.73 9.69
C LEU A 70 3.84 -8.72 9.74
N ASN A 71 3.32 -9.13 8.57
CA ASN A 71 2.29 -10.16 8.50
C ASN A 71 2.73 -11.46 9.18
N ASN A 72 3.94 -11.92 8.90
CA ASN A 72 4.47 -13.15 9.53
C ASN A 72 4.73 -12.96 11.03
N GLU A 73 5.19 -11.80 11.46
CA GLU A 73 5.39 -11.47 12.88
C GLU A 73 4.05 -11.50 13.65
N ILE A 74 3.00 -10.92 13.09
CA ILE A 74 1.65 -10.95 13.69
C ILE A 74 1.13 -12.37 13.81
N LEU A 75 1.27 -13.19 12.76
CA LEU A 75 0.76 -14.57 12.75
C LEU A 75 1.54 -15.50 13.70
N ASN A 76 2.83 -15.28 13.86
CA ASN A 76 3.70 -16.10 14.72
C ASN A 76 3.77 -15.59 16.15
N LYS A 77 3.14 -14.46 16.47
CA LYS A 77 3.16 -13.89 17.81
C LYS A 77 2.41 -14.81 18.78
N LYS A 78 3.09 -15.17 19.88
CA LYS A 78 2.47 -15.92 20.98
C LYS A 78 1.43 -15.04 21.67
N ASP A 79 0.34 -15.66 22.14
CA ASP A 79 -0.71 -14.95 22.86
C ASP A 79 -0.12 -14.13 24.00
N SER A 80 -0.23 -12.82 23.90
CA SER A 80 0.04 -11.91 25.00
C SER A 80 -1.30 -11.50 25.64
N ILE A 81 -1.32 -11.53 26.97
CA ILE A 81 -2.54 -11.20 27.77
C ILE A 81 -2.80 -9.68 27.75
N SER A 82 -1.90 -8.87 27.20
CA SER A 82 -2.10 -7.42 27.15
C SER A 82 -3.27 -7.06 26.24
N LYS A 83 -4.29 -6.43 26.85
CA LYS A 83 -5.49 -5.90 26.16
C LYS A 83 -5.54 -4.38 26.28
N SER A 84 -4.47 -3.75 26.77
CA SER A 84 -4.52 -2.35 27.22
C SER A 84 -4.83 -1.36 26.09
N GLU A 85 -4.43 -1.67 24.85
CA GLU A 85 -4.60 -0.77 23.71
C GLU A 85 -5.44 -1.38 22.56
N ASP A 86 -6.19 -2.47 22.82
CA ASP A 86 -7.02 -3.12 21.79
C ASP A 86 -8.02 -2.14 21.16
N THR A 87 -8.72 -1.36 21.97
CA THR A 87 -9.70 -0.36 21.51
C THR A 87 -9.05 0.77 20.72
N THR A 88 -7.85 1.20 21.13
CA THR A 88 -7.10 2.26 20.43
C THR A 88 -6.73 1.81 19.03
N LEU A 89 -6.22 0.58 18.87
CA LEU A 89 -5.89 0.00 17.56
C LEU A 89 -7.15 -0.14 16.69
N GLN A 90 -8.25 -0.65 17.25
CA GLN A 90 -9.51 -0.80 16.54
C GLN A 90 -10.03 0.54 15.98
N LYS A 91 -9.99 1.60 16.79
CA LYS A 91 -10.38 2.96 16.35
C LYS A 91 -9.48 3.49 15.23
N ALA A 92 -8.17 3.30 15.36
CA ALA A 92 -7.22 3.72 14.34
C ALA A 92 -7.43 2.97 13.01
N VAL A 93 -7.64 1.65 13.07
CA VAL A 93 -7.94 0.84 11.88
C VAL A 93 -9.25 1.28 11.25
N ASN A 94 -10.30 1.48 12.03
CA ASN A 94 -11.60 1.92 11.54
C ASN A 94 -11.52 3.27 10.82
N LYS A 95 -10.79 4.24 11.39
CA LYS A 95 -10.49 5.53 10.76
C LYS A 95 -9.70 5.35 9.45
N THR A 96 -8.74 4.44 9.43
CA THR A 96 -7.93 4.14 8.24
C THR A 96 -8.79 3.54 7.13
N VAL A 97 -9.69 2.60 7.45
CA VAL A 97 -10.64 2.03 6.47
C VAL A 97 -11.49 3.13 5.84
N TYR A 98 -12.05 4.03 6.66
CA TYR A 98 -12.83 5.16 6.16
C TYR A 98 -12.01 6.07 5.24
N ASN A 99 -10.83 6.50 5.68
CA ASN A 99 -9.97 7.41 4.90
C ASN A 99 -9.56 6.79 3.57
N ILE A 100 -9.12 5.53 3.58
CA ILE A 100 -8.68 4.83 2.38
C ILE A 100 -9.84 4.64 1.41
N THR A 101 -11.01 4.21 1.88
CA THR A 101 -12.19 4.07 1.03
C THR A 101 -12.52 5.40 0.34
N LYS A 102 -12.60 6.48 1.11
CA LYS A 102 -12.87 7.81 0.57
C LYS A 102 -11.80 8.29 -0.43
N ASN A 103 -10.52 8.04 -0.14
CA ASN A 103 -9.42 8.46 -1.01
C ASN A 103 -9.38 7.63 -2.30
N LEU A 104 -9.73 6.35 -2.26
CA LEU A 104 -9.87 5.51 -3.46
C LEU A 104 -11.00 6.00 -4.36
N ASP A 105 -12.17 6.35 -3.78
CA ASP A 105 -13.30 6.91 -4.52
C ASP A 105 -12.95 8.23 -5.22
N ASN A 106 -12.01 8.99 -4.65
CA ASN A 106 -11.52 10.24 -5.21
C ASN A 106 -10.21 10.10 -6.03
N PHE A 107 -9.77 8.90 -6.32
CA PHE A 107 -8.52 8.60 -7.06
C PHE A 107 -7.25 9.20 -6.42
N GLN A 108 -7.26 9.45 -5.11
CA GLN A 108 -6.13 10.01 -4.36
C GLN A 108 -5.17 8.89 -3.90
N TYR A 109 -4.60 8.14 -4.84
CA TYR A 109 -3.79 6.96 -4.55
C TYR A 109 -2.54 7.27 -3.72
N ASN A 110 -1.87 8.38 -3.96
CA ASN A 110 -0.71 8.80 -3.18
C ASN A 110 -1.07 9.04 -1.69
N VAL A 111 -2.26 9.54 -1.40
CA VAL A 111 -2.76 9.68 -0.02
C VAL A 111 -3.07 8.31 0.58
N VAL A 112 -3.63 7.39 -0.20
CA VAL A 112 -3.84 6.00 0.23
C VAL A 112 -2.52 5.35 0.64
N ILE A 113 -1.46 5.52 -0.17
CA ILE A 113 -0.11 5.02 0.13
C ILE A 113 0.42 5.63 1.44
N ALA A 114 0.25 6.93 1.66
CA ALA A 114 0.64 7.59 2.91
C ALA A 114 -0.10 7.00 4.12
N ASN A 115 -1.42 6.80 4.02
CA ASN A 115 -2.21 6.15 5.09
C ASN A 115 -1.73 4.71 5.36
N MET A 116 -1.30 3.97 4.33
CA MET A 116 -0.72 2.64 4.51
C MET A 116 0.61 2.66 5.27
N HIS A 117 1.46 3.65 5.03
CA HIS A 117 2.69 3.83 5.82
C HIS A 117 2.40 4.15 7.29
N GLU A 118 1.42 5.02 7.55
CA GLU A 118 1.01 5.38 8.91
C GLU A 118 0.48 4.16 9.68
N ILE A 119 -0.44 3.42 9.08
CA ILE A 119 -1.03 2.25 9.74
C ILE A 119 -0.01 1.11 9.93
N TYR A 120 0.93 0.93 8.98
CA TYR A 120 2.05 0.01 9.14
C TYR A 120 2.87 0.34 10.39
N ASN A 121 3.25 1.60 10.56
CA ASN A 121 4.05 2.04 11.71
C ASN A 121 3.31 1.79 13.02
N LEU A 122 2.00 2.01 13.06
CA LEU A 122 1.17 1.75 14.23
C LEU A 122 1.17 0.24 14.57
N PHE A 123 0.90 -0.62 13.60
CA PHE A 123 0.93 -2.08 13.83
C PHE A 123 2.30 -2.57 14.26
N TYR A 124 3.36 -2.06 13.64
CA TYR A 124 4.72 -2.40 14.01
C TYR A 124 5.01 -2.06 15.48
N ASP A 125 4.62 -0.86 15.93
CA ASP A 125 4.76 -0.43 17.32
C ASP A 125 3.96 -1.34 18.29
N HIS A 126 2.71 -1.69 17.94
CA HIS A 126 1.87 -2.58 18.75
C HIS A 126 2.42 -4.00 18.82
N VAL A 127 3.07 -4.48 17.76
CA VAL A 127 3.72 -5.81 17.73
C VAL A 127 4.96 -5.84 18.60
N ILE A 128 5.87 -4.87 18.41
CA ILE A 128 7.17 -4.81 19.11
C ILE A 128 6.98 -4.58 20.61
N ASN A 129 6.08 -3.69 20.99
CA ASN A 129 5.87 -3.29 22.37
C ASN A 129 4.78 -4.11 23.10
N ASN A 130 4.25 -5.17 22.47
CA ASN A 130 3.21 -6.03 23.04
C ASN A 130 1.98 -5.29 23.61
N LYS A 131 1.55 -4.22 22.94
CA LYS A 131 0.47 -3.32 23.41
C LYS A 131 -0.93 -3.91 23.25
N THR A 132 -1.11 -4.84 22.33
CA THR A 132 -2.39 -5.37 21.89
C THR A 132 -2.41 -6.88 21.91
N SER A 133 -3.57 -7.47 22.21
CA SER A 133 -3.77 -8.92 22.16
C SER A 133 -3.57 -9.47 20.76
N ASN A 134 -3.04 -10.70 20.65
CA ASN A 134 -2.79 -11.32 19.35
C ASN A 134 -4.09 -11.49 18.53
N LYS A 135 -5.20 -11.80 19.19
CA LYS A 135 -6.50 -11.93 18.53
C LYS A 135 -6.94 -10.63 17.86
N THR A 136 -6.78 -9.48 18.54
CA THR A 136 -7.10 -8.16 17.98
C THR A 136 -6.14 -7.79 16.85
N LEU A 137 -4.83 -8.04 17.04
CA LEU A 137 -3.85 -7.81 15.97
C LEU A 137 -4.20 -8.55 14.68
N ILE A 138 -4.48 -9.86 14.75
CA ILE A 138 -4.83 -10.67 13.57
C ILE A 138 -6.13 -10.18 12.93
N ASN A 139 -7.14 -9.87 13.74
CA ASN A 139 -8.42 -9.42 13.22
C ASN A 139 -8.32 -8.07 12.51
N GLU A 140 -7.67 -7.10 13.14
CA GLU A 140 -7.52 -5.75 12.60
C GLU A 140 -6.52 -5.71 11.42
N TRP A 141 -5.44 -6.49 11.48
CA TRP A 141 -4.51 -6.65 10.36
C TRP A 141 -5.19 -7.24 9.14
N GLY A 142 -6.10 -8.20 9.33
CA GLY A 142 -6.93 -8.74 8.25
C GLY A 142 -7.68 -7.66 7.47
N LYS A 143 -8.20 -6.63 8.12
CA LYS A 143 -8.85 -5.49 7.44
C LYS A 143 -7.85 -4.70 6.59
N ILE A 144 -6.63 -4.49 7.09
CA ILE A 144 -5.59 -3.78 6.36
C ILE A 144 -5.14 -4.56 5.12
N ILE A 145 -5.01 -5.88 5.22
CA ILE A 145 -4.71 -6.73 4.05
C ILE A 145 -5.77 -6.57 2.96
N MET A 146 -7.05 -6.49 3.32
CA MET A 146 -8.12 -6.27 2.33
C MET A 146 -7.96 -4.92 1.61
N LEU A 147 -7.53 -3.87 2.33
CA LEU A 147 -7.26 -2.55 1.74
C LEU A 147 -6.03 -2.54 0.83
N LEU A 148 -5.10 -3.49 0.99
CA LEU A 148 -3.94 -3.65 0.10
C LEU A 148 -4.30 -4.25 -1.26
N MET A 149 -5.44 -4.94 -1.38
CA MET A 149 -5.80 -5.68 -2.60
C MET A 149 -5.75 -4.83 -3.89
N PRO A 150 -6.30 -3.62 -3.96
CA PRO A 150 -6.20 -2.79 -5.16
C PRO A 150 -4.79 -2.25 -5.43
N LEU A 151 -3.92 -2.22 -4.42
CA LEU A 151 -2.58 -1.65 -4.50
C LEU A 151 -1.53 -2.72 -4.83
N THR A 152 -1.53 -3.80 -4.06
CA THR A 152 -0.54 -4.89 -4.11
C THR A 152 -1.26 -6.26 -4.08
N PRO A 153 -1.92 -6.64 -5.18
CA PRO A 153 -2.80 -7.82 -5.21
C PRO A 153 -2.09 -9.13 -4.88
N HIS A 154 -0.85 -9.33 -5.33
CA HIS A 154 -0.13 -10.57 -5.07
C HIS A 154 0.22 -10.71 -3.58
N LEU A 155 0.77 -9.65 -2.97
CA LEU A 155 1.05 -9.63 -1.53
C LEU A 155 -0.21 -9.82 -0.71
N ALA A 156 -1.29 -9.11 -1.05
CA ALA A 156 -2.55 -9.18 -0.33
C ALA A 156 -3.16 -10.58 -0.41
N HIS A 157 -3.14 -11.21 -1.58
CA HIS A 157 -3.64 -12.57 -1.77
C HIS A 157 -2.86 -13.59 -0.90
N GLU A 158 -1.53 -13.58 -0.96
CA GLU A 158 -0.68 -14.43 -0.14
C GLU A 158 -0.92 -14.24 1.38
N CYS A 159 -1.12 -12.99 1.80
CA CYS A 159 -1.47 -12.68 3.19
C CYS A 159 -2.85 -13.21 3.57
N CYS A 160 -3.86 -13.07 2.68
CA CYS A 160 -5.21 -13.60 2.90
C CYS A 160 -5.21 -15.12 3.07
N GLU A 161 -4.48 -15.85 2.23
CA GLU A 161 -4.34 -17.30 2.36
C GLU A 161 -3.77 -17.70 3.73
N LYS A 162 -2.72 -17.01 4.19
CA LYS A 162 -2.10 -17.28 5.49
C LYS A 162 -3.02 -17.04 6.67
N ILE A 163 -3.85 -15.99 6.63
CA ILE A 163 -4.82 -15.71 7.68
C ILE A 163 -6.14 -16.48 7.51
N LYS A 164 -6.26 -17.29 6.45
CA LYS A 164 -7.45 -18.10 6.11
C LYS A 164 -8.73 -17.27 6.06
N LYS A 165 -8.67 -16.09 5.43
CA LYS A 165 -9.81 -15.21 5.23
C LYS A 165 -10.13 -15.07 3.75
N GLU A 166 -11.42 -15.05 3.43
CA GLU A 166 -11.91 -14.69 2.11
C GLU A 166 -11.82 -13.17 1.92
N PHE A 167 -11.70 -12.75 0.65
CA PHE A 167 -11.67 -11.32 0.33
C PHE A 167 -13.04 -10.68 0.57
N TYR A 168 -13.05 -9.57 1.31
CA TYR A 168 -14.18 -8.66 1.44
C TYR A 168 -13.67 -7.25 1.68
N TRP A 169 -14.41 -6.24 1.21
CA TRP A 169 -14.08 -4.86 1.54
C TRP A 169 -14.47 -4.56 2.99
N PRO A 170 -13.55 -4.12 3.85
CA PRO A 170 -13.85 -3.92 5.26
C PRO A 170 -14.85 -2.78 5.47
N LYS A 171 -15.83 -3.02 6.35
CA LYS A 171 -16.75 -1.98 6.78
C LYS A 171 -16.11 -1.13 7.87
N TYR A 172 -16.50 0.12 7.95
CA TYR A 172 -16.11 1.05 9.01
C TYR A 172 -17.34 1.54 9.75
N ASP A 173 -17.16 1.89 11.02
CA ASP A 173 -18.19 2.46 11.88
C ASP A 173 -17.76 3.86 12.32
N LEU A 174 -18.54 4.86 11.96
CA LEU A 174 -18.27 6.26 12.30
C LEU A 174 -18.57 6.61 13.77
N GLN A 175 -19.19 5.68 14.53
CA GLN A 175 -19.49 5.88 15.96
C GLN A 175 -18.41 5.33 16.88
N LEU A 176 -17.41 4.61 16.34
CA LEU A 176 -16.21 4.18 17.05
C LEU A 176 -15.15 5.26 17.03
#